data_59ba5fbc9bb3ca576346c68d3a8045b5
#
_entry.id   59ba5fbc9bb3ca576346c68d3a8045b5
#
_cell.length_a   1.000
_cell.length_b   1.000
_cell.length_c   1.000
_cell.angle_alpha   90.00
_cell.angle_beta   90.00
_cell.angle_gamma   90.00
#
_symmetry.space_group_name_H-M   'P 1'
#
loop_
_entity.id
_entity.type
_entity.pdbx_description
1 polymer ?
#
loop_
_entity_poly.entity_id
_entity_poly.type
_entity_poly.pdbx_seq_one_letter_code
_entity_poly.pdbx_strand_id
1 'polypeptide(L)'
;MQAIILAAGMGRRLGEYTADNTKCMLEVNGIRLIDRMLAQLFDLELERVVIVVGYEGDKLKNYILQNYPGKPIVFVENKVYDKTNNIYSLWLAREYMAESDTILLESDLIFEDNVLKSALTCKDRNVALISKYENWMDGTMVKIDENRNIINFVPKADFKYSDTESYYKTVNIYKFSKDFIVSHYLPFLDAYIRALGENEYYEQVLRVLTIIDKFGLKALPITGMNWYEIDDVQDLRIAETIFASPEERLKKIQNSYGGYWRYPKLLDFCYL
;
A
#
# COMPACT_ATOMS: atom_id res chain seq x y z
N MET A 1 -5.68 -2.01 18.56
CA MET A 1 -5.50 -1.96 17.07
C MET A 1 -4.10 -2.40 16.72
N GLN A 2 -3.91 -3.06 15.60
CA GLN A 2 -2.61 -3.54 15.09
C GLN A 2 -2.36 -3.03 13.67
N ALA A 3 -1.11 -3.16 13.18
CA ALA A 3 -0.78 -3.00 11.77
C ALA A 3 -0.36 -4.34 11.15
N ILE A 4 -0.66 -4.53 9.86
CA ILE A 4 -0.14 -5.64 9.05
C ILE A 4 0.55 -5.04 7.83
N ILE A 5 1.82 -5.40 7.62
CA ILE A 5 2.63 -4.97 6.48
C ILE A 5 2.86 -6.18 5.57
N LEU A 6 2.48 -6.09 4.29
CA LEU A 6 2.76 -7.12 3.30
C LEU A 6 4.12 -6.83 2.65
N ALA A 7 5.14 -7.59 3.03
CA ALA A 7 6.53 -7.40 2.60
C ALA A 7 7.16 -8.67 2.00
N ALA A 8 6.35 -9.55 1.40
CA ALA A 8 6.82 -10.82 0.87
C ALA A 8 7.29 -10.76 -0.60
N GLY A 9 7.00 -9.67 -1.31
CA GLY A 9 7.23 -9.52 -2.75
C GLY A 9 8.69 -9.37 -3.14
N MET A 10 9.04 -9.79 -4.38
CA MET A 10 10.40 -9.79 -4.92
C MET A 10 10.84 -8.45 -5.53
N GLY A 11 9.93 -7.56 -5.86
CA GLY A 11 10.27 -6.27 -6.47
C GLY A 11 11.03 -6.35 -7.81
N ARG A 12 10.78 -7.36 -8.65
CA ARG A 12 11.58 -7.68 -9.86
C ARG A 12 11.81 -6.51 -10.81
N ARG A 13 10.89 -5.54 -10.89
CA ARG A 13 10.99 -4.36 -11.77
C ARG A 13 12.08 -3.37 -11.35
N LEU A 14 12.58 -3.48 -10.12
CA LEU A 14 13.63 -2.66 -9.56
C LEU A 14 15.05 -3.18 -9.88
N GLY A 15 15.18 -4.34 -10.54
CA GLY A 15 16.45 -4.89 -11.03
C GLY A 15 17.50 -5.03 -9.92
N GLU A 16 18.64 -4.36 -10.09
CA GLU A 16 19.78 -4.47 -9.17
C GLU A 16 19.47 -3.97 -7.74
N TYR A 17 18.51 -3.07 -7.56
CA TYR A 17 18.13 -2.54 -6.25
C TYR A 17 17.49 -3.60 -5.33
N THR A 18 16.91 -4.64 -5.92
CA THR A 18 16.25 -5.73 -5.19
C THR A 18 16.83 -7.11 -5.50
N ALA A 19 17.99 -7.18 -6.16
CA ALA A 19 18.62 -8.46 -6.52
C ALA A 19 18.93 -9.34 -5.30
N ASP A 20 19.31 -8.73 -4.20
CA ASP A 20 19.65 -9.38 -2.93
C ASP A 20 18.93 -8.73 -1.72
N ASN A 21 17.82 -8.04 -1.96
CA ASN A 21 17.15 -7.26 -0.92
C ASN A 21 15.64 -7.16 -1.16
N THR A 22 14.85 -6.99 -0.10
CA THR A 22 13.42 -6.77 -0.25
C THR A 22 13.13 -5.34 -0.67
N LYS A 23 11.98 -5.12 -1.34
CA LYS A 23 11.52 -3.83 -1.81
C LYS A 23 11.44 -2.77 -0.70
N CYS A 24 10.99 -3.15 0.49
CA CYS A 24 10.87 -2.24 1.63
C CYS A 24 12.21 -1.79 2.25
N MET A 25 13.32 -2.42 1.85
CA MET A 25 14.67 -2.01 2.25
C MET A 25 15.28 -0.97 1.32
N LEU A 26 14.59 -0.57 0.25
CA LEU A 26 15.00 0.55 -0.60
C LEU A 26 15.10 1.85 0.20
N GLU A 27 16.09 2.64 -0.13
CA GLU A 27 16.30 3.95 0.50
C GLU A 27 15.74 5.07 -0.39
N VAL A 28 14.95 5.94 0.20
CA VAL A 28 14.50 7.20 -0.39
C VAL A 28 15.12 8.34 0.41
N ASN A 29 16.01 9.10 -0.22
CA ASN A 29 16.77 10.16 0.45
C ASN A 29 17.50 9.67 1.73
N GLY A 30 18.16 8.50 1.63
CA GLY A 30 18.97 7.91 2.70
C GLY A 30 18.19 7.25 3.86
N ILE A 31 16.88 7.11 3.75
CA ILE A 31 16.05 6.44 4.77
C ILE A 31 15.27 5.30 4.09
N ARG A 32 15.34 4.10 4.66
CA ARG A 32 14.62 2.93 4.12
C ARG A 32 13.12 3.09 4.25
N LEU A 33 12.38 2.55 3.30
CA LEU A 33 10.90 2.55 3.35
C LEU A 33 10.39 1.90 4.63
N ILE A 34 10.96 0.75 5.01
CA ILE A 34 10.55 0.06 6.24
C ILE A 34 10.82 0.90 7.50
N ASP A 35 11.94 1.64 7.56
CA ASP A 35 12.26 2.47 8.71
C ASP A 35 11.27 3.64 8.85
N ARG A 36 10.91 4.29 7.72
CA ARG A 36 9.88 5.33 7.73
C ARG A 36 8.55 4.78 8.21
N MET A 37 8.13 3.66 7.65
CA MET A 37 6.85 3.03 7.97
C MET A 37 6.78 2.60 9.44
N LEU A 38 7.82 1.94 9.95
CA LEU A 38 7.88 1.52 11.35
C LEU A 38 7.91 2.71 12.30
N ALA A 39 8.67 3.77 12.00
CA ALA A 39 8.67 4.99 12.83
C ALA A 39 7.26 5.58 12.93
N GLN A 40 6.58 5.74 11.79
CA GLN A 40 5.20 6.25 11.75
C GLN A 40 4.21 5.36 12.50
N LEU A 41 4.33 4.03 12.38
CA LEU A 41 3.45 3.08 13.08
C LEU A 41 3.68 3.06 14.59
N PHE A 42 4.94 3.17 15.04
CA PHE A 42 5.24 3.20 16.48
C PHE A 42 4.77 4.48 17.18
N ASP A 43 4.61 5.56 16.45
CA ASP A 43 4.02 6.80 16.96
C ASP A 43 2.50 6.68 17.20
N LEU A 44 1.86 5.59 16.75
CA LEU A 44 0.42 5.38 16.82
C LEU A 44 -0.06 4.50 17.99
N GLU A 45 0.83 4.11 18.91
CA GLU A 45 0.50 3.28 20.09
C GLU A 45 -0.24 1.98 19.73
N LEU A 46 0.21 1.29 18.68
CA LEU A 46 -0.38 0.04 18.24
C LEU A 46 -0.01 -1.12 19.17
N GLU A 47 -0.91 -2.09 19.34
CA GLU A 47 -0.67 -3.32 20.10
C GLU A 47 0.53 -4.11 19.55
N ARG A 48 0.65 -4.16 18.21
CA ARG A 48 1.74 -4.83 17.49
C ARG A 48 1.78 -4.42 16.02
N VAL A 49 2.91 -4.75 15.39
CA VAL A 49 3.09 -4.70 13.94
C VAL A 49 3.38 -6.11 13.44
N VAL A 50 2.52 -6.67 12.60
CA VAL A 50 2.72 -7.96 11.94
C VAL A 50 3.33 -7.70 10.57
N ILE A 51 4.48 -8.33 10.27
CA ILE A 51 5.15 -8.17 8.98
C ILE A 51 5.16 -9.53 8.28
N VAL A 52 4.48 -9.59 7.12
CA VAL A 52 4.49 -10.79 6.28
C VAL A 52 5.70 -10.72 5.37
N VAL A 53 6.66 -11.62 5.59
CA VAL A 53 7.93 -11.68 4.86
C VAL A 53 7.96 -12.84 3.88
N GLY A 54 8.79 -12.76 2.86
CA GLY A 54 8.98 -13.82 1.85
C GLY A 54 10.36 -13.72 1.23
N TYR A 55 10.50 -13.09 0.06
CA TYR A 55 11.77 -12.88 -0.60
C TYR A 55 12.75 -12.12 0.32
N GLU A 56 13.98 -12.66 0.50
CA GLU A 56 15.00 -12.12 1.42
C GLU A 56 14.44 -11.88 2.86
N GLY A 57 13.44 -12.66 3.26
CA GLY A 57 12.73 -12.49 4.52
C GLY A 57 13.61 -12.56 5.75
N ASP A 58 14.63 -13.44 5.77
CA ASP A 58 15.56 -13.54 6.91
C ASP A 58 16.45 -12.31 7.02
N LYS A 59 16.87 -11.73 5.91
CA LYS A 59 17.62 -10.47 5.89
C LYS A 59 16.80 -9.32 6.48
N LEU A 60 15.54 -9.21 6.07
CA LEU A 60 14.62 -8.21 6.62
C LEU A 60 14.35 -8.43 8.11
N LYS A 61 14.08 -9.67 8.54
CA LYS A 61 13.86 -10.02 9.96
C LYS A 61 15.08 -9.63 10.81
N ASN A 62 16.27 -10.05 10.39
CA ASN A 62 17.51 -9.75 11.10
C ASN A 62 17.75 -8.25 11.22
N TYR A 63 17.55 -7.51 10.13
CA TYR A 63 17.67 -6.06 10.14
C TYR A 63 16.71 -5.42 11.15
N ILE A 64 15.44 -5.79 11.12
CA ILE A 64 14.41 -5.23 12.01
C ILE A 64 14.70 -5.57 13.47
N LEU A 65 15.04 -6.83 13.78
CA LEU A 65 15.35 -7.26 15.15
C LEU A 65 16.56 -6.52 15.73
N GLN A 66 17.56 -6.22 14.90
CA GLN A 66 18.76 -5.48 15.34
C GLN A 66 18.48 -4.00 15.57
N ASN A 67 17.66 -3.38 14.73
CA ASN A 67 17.44 -1.93 14.78
C ASN A 67 16.23 -1.52 15.65
N TYR A 68 15.31 -2.44 15.91
CA TYR A 68 14.08 -2.19 16.70
C TYR A 68 13.91 -3.18 17.86
N PRO A 69 14.93 -3.35 18.74
CA PRO A 69 14.86 -4.31 19.84
C PRO A 69 13.72 -3.96 20.81
N GLY A 70 12.96 -4.97 21.20
CA GLY A 70 11.86 -4.82 22.17
C GLY A 70 10.58 -4.18 21.64
N LYS A 71 10.52 -3.82 20.36
CA LYS A 71 9.27 -3.37 19.74
C LYS A 71 8.32 -4.55 19.50
N PRO A 72 7.00 -4.34 19.60
CA PRO A 72 6.00 -5.42 19.47
C PRO A 72 5.82 -5.81 17.99
N ILE A 73 6.82 -6.46 17.42
CA ILE A 73 6.84 -6.91 16.02
C ILE A 73 6.69 -8.43 15.97
N VAL A 74 5.84 -8.89 15.06
CA VAL A 74 5.63 -10.32 14.78
C VAL A 74 5.90 -10.57 13.29
N PHE A 75 6.58 -11.66 12.97
CA PHE A 75 6.84 -12.05 11.59
C PHE A 75 5.98 -13.26 11.21
N VAL A 76 5.38 -13.17 10.01
CA VAL A 76 4.68 -14.27 9.34
C VAL A 76 5.44 -14.57 8.05
N GLU A 77 5.73 -15.82 7.76
CA GLU A 77 6.55 -16.18 6.60
C GLU A 77 5.70 -16.77 5.49
N ASN A 78 5.76 -16.17 4.30
CA ASN A 78 5.27 -16.76 3.07
C ASN A 78 6.40 -17.49 2.36
N LYS A 79 6.48 -18.81 2.55
CA LYS A 79 7.53 -19.68 1.95
C LYS A 79 7.35 -19.94 0.45
N VAL A 80 6.20 -19.59 -0.09
CA VAL A 80 5.83 -19.81 -1.50
C VAL A 80 5.56 -18.48 -2.23
N TYR A 81 6.21 -17.41 -1.77
CA TYR A 81 6.07 -16.05 -2.28
C TYR A 81 6.32 -15.93 -3.79
N ASP A 82 7.11 -16.83 -4.38
CA ASP A 82 7.46 -16.87 -5.79
C ASP A 82 6.33 -17.46 -6.68
N LYS A 83 5.36 -18.13 -6.06
CA LYS A 83 4.21 -18.79 -6.72
C LYS A 83 2.87 -18.18 -6.36
N THR A 84 2.82 -17.33 -5.34
CA THR A 84 1.60 -16.71 -4.82
C THR A 84 1.65 -15.20 -4.95
N ASN A 85 0.50 -14.55 -4.75
CA ASN A 85 0.43 -13.09 -4.71
C ASN A 85 0.08 -12.59 -3.29
N ASN A 86 -0.18 -11.30 -3.13
CA ASN A 86 -0.42 -10.66 -1.85
C ASN A 86 -1.66 -11.18 -1.10
N ILE A 87 -2.65 -11.76 -1.81
CA ILE A 87 -3.81 -12.42 -1.19
C ILE A 87 -3.38 -13.56 -0.25
N TYR A 88 -2.42 -14.39 -0.67
CA TYR A 88 -1.93 -15.49 0.16
C TYR A 88 -1.08 -15.00 1.32
N SER A 89 -0.26 -13.99 1.11
CA SER A 89 0.49 -13.33 2.19
C SER A 89 -0.46 -12.79 3.27
N LEU A 90 -1.56 -12.17 2.88
CA LEU A 90 -2.57 -11.70 3.82
C LEU A 90 -3.30 -12.86 4.51
N TRP A 91 -3.61 -13.93 3.78
CA TRP A 91 -4.23 -15.13 4.33
C TRP A 91 -3.37 -15.80 5.41
N LEU A 92 -2.05 -15.83 5.26
CA LEU A 92 -1.14 -16.33 6.28
C LEU A 92 -1.22 -15.51 7.58
N ALA A 93 -1.51 -14.21 7.49
CA ALA A 93 -1.69 -13.33 8.65
C ALA A 93 -3.13 -13.32 9.22
N ARG A 94 -4.05 -14.14 8.70
CA ARG A 94 -5.49 -14.11 9.03
C ARG A 94 -5.82 -14.27 10.52
N GLU A 95 -5.03 -15.07 11.25
CA GLU A 95 -5.23 -15.26 12.68
C GLU A 95 -5.01 -13.96 13.44
N TYR A 96 -3.96 -13.22 13.10
CA TYR A 96 -3.72 -11.89 13.66
C TYR A 96 -4.83 -10.91 13.27
N MET A 97 -5.28 -10.92 12.00
CA MET A 97 -6.41 -10.07 11.58
C MET A 97 -7.65 -10.32 12.42
N ALA A 98 -7.94 -11.57 12.78
CA ALA A 98 -9.10 -11.93 13.58
C ALA A 98 -9.04 -11.44 15.04
N GLU A 99 -7.88 -11.01 15.52
CA GLU A 99 -7.72 -10.63 16.93
C GLU A 99 -8.04 -9.18 17.23
N SER A 100 -7.80 -8.24 16.29
CA SER A 100 -7.89 -6.80 16.56
C SER A 100 -8.28 -6.00 15.31
N ASP A 101 -8.77 -4.77 15.51
CA ASP A 101 -8.88 -3.79 14.44
C ASP A 101 -7.51 -3.63 13.78
N THR A 102 -7.48 -3.55 12.45
CA THR A 102 -6.24 -3.68 11.67
C THR A 102 -6.06 -2.53 10.69
N ILE A 103 -4.86 -1.95 10.66
CA ILE A 103 -4.37 -1.17 9.53
C ILE A 103 -3.55 -2.11 8.65
N LEU A 104 -3.97 -2.28 7.40
CA LEU A 104 -3.26 -3.05 6.39
C LEU A 104 -2.48 -2.11 5.49
N LEU A 105 -1.20 -2.41 5.24
CA LEU A 105 -0.32 -1.62 4.38
C LEU A 105 0.48 -2.53 3.44
N GLU A 106 0.78 -2.03 2.24
CA GLU A 106 1.82 -2.61 1.39
C GLU A 106 3.19 -1.97 1.70
N SER A 107 4.25 -2.73 1.53
CA SER A 107 5.61 -2.37 2.00
C SER A 107 6.40 -1.48 1.04
N ASP A 108 5.84 -1.17 -0.12
CA ASP A 108 6.43 -0.36 -1.18
C ASP A 108 5.94 1.09 -1.20
N LEU A 109 5.24 1.47 -0.17
CA LEU A 109 4.68 2.80 -0.02
C LEU A 109 5.63 3.74 0.70
N ILE A 110 5.64 4.99 0.24
CA ILE A 110 6.16 6.14 0.98
C ILE A 110 5.05 7.18 1.11
N PHE A 111 4.87 7.74 2.30
CA PHE A 111 3.79 8.70 2.58
C PHE A 111 4.13 9.60 3.76
N GLU A 112 3.44 10.74 3.84
CA GLU A 112 3.56 11.66 4.98
C GLU A 112 2.87 11.11 6.24
N ASP A 113 3.34 11.52 7.41
CA ASP A 113 2.81 11.08 8.72
C ASP A 113 1.30 11.30 8.87
N ASN A 114 0.78 12.37 8.27
CA ASN A 114 -0.64 12.70 8.32
C ASN A 114 -1.53 11.68 7.59
N VAL A 115 -0.98 10.88 6.70
CA VAL A 115 -1.73 9.82 5.99
C VAL A 115 -2.27 8.77 6.96
N LEU A 116 -1.40 8.20 7.81
CA LEU A 116 -1.84 7.23 8.83
C LEU A 116 -2.69 7.88 9.92
N LYS A 117 -2.34 9.08 10.35
CA LYS A 117 -3.13 9.84 11.34
C LYS A 117 -4.54 10.09 10.86
N SER A 118 -4.73 10.37 9.56
CA SER A 118 -6.07 10.57 8.97
C SER A 118 -6.91 9.29 9.03
N ALA A 119 -6.32 8.12 8.79
CA ALA A 119 -6.99 6.83 8.92
C ALA A 119 -7.47 6.56 10.35
N LEU A 120 -6.61 6.85 11.34
CA LEU A 120 -6.94 6.62 12.75
C LEU A 120 -8.02 7.57 13.26
N THR A 121 -7.94 8.85 12.91
CA THR A 121 -8.91 9.86 13.36
C THR A 121 -10.24 9.79 12.62
N CYS A 122 -10.30 9.09 11.49
CA CYS A 122 -11.52 8.86 10.74
C CYS A 122 -12.54 8.09 11.59
N LYS A 123 -13.77 8.62 11.67
CA LYS A 123 -14.88 8.01 12.44
C LYS A 123 -15.40 6.72 11.80
N ASP A 124 -15.25 6.59 10.49
CA ASP A 124 -15.66 5.39 9.77
C ASP A 124 -14.76 4.22 10.20
N ARG A 125 -15.39 3.09 10.54
CA ARG A 125 -14.67 1.91 11.08
C ARG A 125 -13.89 1.15 10.01
N ASN A 126 -14.39 1.18 8.77
CA ASN A 126 -13.77 0.50 7.63
C ASN A 126 -13.53 1.51 6.53
N VAL A 127 -12.27 1.80 6.25
CA VAL A 127 -11.87 2.78 5.23
C VAL A 127 -10.75 2.26 4.34
N ALA A 128 -10.82 2.61 3.07
CA ALA A 128 -9.70 2.56 2.15
C ALA A 128 -9.21 3.99 1.90
N LEU A 129 -7.92 4.23 2.04
CA LEU A 129 -7.32 5.51 1.68
C LEU A 129 -7.23 5.58 0.16
N ILE A 130 -7.66 6.71 -0.40
CA ILE A 130 -7.72 6.91 -1.84
C ILE A 130 -7.12 8.26 -2.23
N SER A 131 -6.57 8.31 -3.44
CA SER A 131 -6.17 9.55 -4.11
C SER A 131 -6.94 9.72 -5.40
N LYS A 132 -7.22 10.97 -5.79
CA LYS A 132 -7.83 11.24 -7.11
C LYS A 132 -6.93 10.66 -8.20
N TYR A 133 -7.53 9.97 -9.18
CA TYR A 133 -6.77 9.40 -10.29
C TYR A 133 -5.96 10.45 -11.05
N GLU A 134 -4.74 10.13 -11.35
CA GLU A 134 -3.84 10.87 -12.25
C GLU A 134 -3.28 9.89 -13.30
N ASN A 135 -2.95 10.39 -14.49
CA ASN A 135 -2.61 9.55 -15.66
C ASN A 135 -1.39 8.64 -15.50
N TRP A 136 -0.54 8.92 -14.51
CA TRP A 136 0.62 8.09 -14.20
C TRP A 136 0.31 6.92 -13.25
N MET A 137 -0.86 6.93 -12.60
CA MET A 137 -1.25 5.91 -11.63
C MET A 137 -1.65 4.62 -12.32
N ASP A 138 -1.13 3.50 -11.84
CA ASP A 138 -1.48 2.13 -12.25
C ASP A 138 -2.12 1.35 -11.08
N GLY A 139 -2.60 0.14 -11.34
CA GLY A 139 -3.18 -0.76 -10.35
C GLY A 139 -4.69 -0.61 -10.18
N THR A 140 -5.17 -0.90 -8.95
CA THR A 140 -6.61 -0.93 -8.65
C THR A 140 -7.19 0.46 -8.49
N MET A 141 -8.21 0.76 -9.27
CA MET A 141 -9.01 1.98 -9.11
C MET A 141 -10.31 1.68 -8.39
N VAL A 142 -10.91 2.71 -7.81
CA VAL A 142 -12.23 2.61 -7.18
C VAL A 142 -13.16 3.71 -7.69
N LYS A 143 -14.47 3.42 -7.70
CA LYS A 143 -15.54 4.39 -7.83
C LYS A 143 -16.24 4.55 -6.49
N ILE A 144 -16.67 5.77 -6.20
CA ILE A 144 -17.35 6.11 -4.96
C ILE A 144 -18.70 6.76 -5.23
N ASP A 145 -19.63 6.63 -4.29
CA ASP A 145 -20.88 7.39 -4.31
C ASP A 145 -20.74 8.74 -3.57
N GLU A 146 -21.81 9.51 -3.55
CA GLU A 146 -21.92 10.81 -2.87
C GLU A 146 -21.67 10.75 -1.37
N ASN A 147 -21.90 9.58 -0.75
CA ASN A 147 -21.68 9.31 0.66
C ASN A 147 -20.27 8.73 0.94
N ARG A 148 -19.39 8.73 -0.06
CA ARG A 148 -18.04 8.15 -0.02
C ARG A 148 -18.03 6.63 0.21
N ASN A 149 -19.10 5.90 -0.07
CA ASN A 149 -19.02 4.45 -0.13
C ASN A 149 -18.24 4.04 -1.38
N ILE A 150 -17.35 3.10 -1.24
CA ILE A 150 -16.74 2.44 -2.40
C ILE A 150 -17.80 1.52 -3.00
N ILE A 151 -18.20 1.82 -4.23
CA ILE A 151 -19.26 1.09 -4.95
C ILE A 151 -18.71 0.13 -6.00
N ASN A 152 -17.44 0.28 -6.37
CA ASN A 152 -16.77 -0.62 -7.30
C ASN A 152 -15.24 -0.55 -7.15
N PHE A 153 -14.60 -1.71 -7.19
CA PHE A 153 -13.17 -1.86 -7.44
C PHE A 153 -12.97 -2.19 -8.91
N VAL A 154 -12.25 -1.35 -9.63
CA VAL A 154 -12.04 -1.46 -11.08
C VAL A 154 -10.63 -1.99 -11.32
N PRO A 155 -10.48 -3.27 -11.66
CA PRO A 155 -9.17 -3.82 -12.01
C PRO A 155 -8.69 -3.25 -13.35
N LYS A 156 -7.39 -3.38 -13.62
CA LYS A 156 -6.76 -2.86 -14.86
C LYS A 156 -7.46 -3.33 -16.14
N ALA A 157 -7.95 -4.55 -16.17
CA ALA A 157 -8.67 -5.12 -17.33
C ALA A 157 -10.00 -4.40 -17.64
N ASP A 158 -10.64 -3.83 -16.62
CA ASP A 158 -11.94 -3.14 -16.73
C ASP A 158 -11.80 -1.61 -16.78
N PHE A 159 -10.55 -1.11 -16.78
CA PHE A 159 -10.27 0.33 -16.81
C PHE A 159 -10.71 0.97 -18.14
N LYS A 160 -11.40 2.10 -18.04
CA LYS A 160 -11.86 2.88 -19.21
C LYS A 160 -11.38 4.32 -19.11
N TYR A 161 -10.67 4.80 -20.11
CA TYR A 161 -10.17 6.17 -20.16
C TYR A 161 -11.31 7.23 -20.17
N SER A 162 -12.50 6.88 -20.70
CA SER A 162 -13.68 7.75 -20.65
C SER A 162 -14.17 8.05 -19.23
N ASP A 163 -13.82 7.22 -18.28
CA ASP A 163 -14.35 7.26 -16.91
C ASP A 163 -13.36 7.84 -15.90
N THR A 164 -12.19 8.28 -16.34
CA THR A 164 -11.07 8.73 -15.48
C THR A 164 -11.43 9.78 -14.46
N GLU A 165 -12.38 10.68 -14.80
CA GLU A 165 -12.87 11.69 -13.88
C GLU A 165 -13.61 11.09 -12.66
N SER A 166 -14.14 9.88 -12.80
CA SER A 166 -14.85 9.19 -11.72
C SER A 166 -13.95 8.28 -10.89
N TYR A 167 -12.68 8.10 -11.29
CA TYR A 167 -11.76 7.16 -10.64
C TYR A 167 -10.95 7.80 -9.52
N TYR A 168 -10.68 6.96 -8.54
CA TYR A 168 -9.68 7.17 -7.49
C TYR A 168 -8.77 5.96 -7.44
N LYS A 169 -7.48 6.18 -7.21
CA LYS A 169 -6.49 5.13 -6.96
C LYS A 169 -6.53 4.74 -5.48
N THR A 170 -6.53 3.47 -5.18
CA THR A 170 -6.25 2.99 -3.81
C THR A 170 -4.81 3.31 -3.44
N VAL A 171 -4.60 3.82 -2.22
CA VAL A 171 -3.25 4.08 -1.67
C VAL A 171 -2.62 2.80 -1.11
N ASN A 172 -3.34 1.68 -1.18
CA ASN A 172 -2.97 0.39 -0.61
C ASN A 172 -2.76 0.46 0.92
N ILE A 173 -3.51 1.38 1.56
CA ILE A 173 -3.65 1.49 3.01
C ILE A 173 -5.13 1.38 3.34
N TYR A 174 -5.45 0.45 4.25
CA TYR A 174 -6.82 0.16 4.67
C TYR A 174 -6.91 0.12 6.19
N LYS A 175 -8.01 0.62 6.75
CA LYS A 175 -8.39 0.37 8.14
C LYS A 175 -9.62 -0.51 8.15
N PHE A 176 -9.57 -1.61 8.88
CA PHE A 176 -10.66 -2.55 9.05
C PHE A 176 -10.93 -2.80 10.52
N SER A 177 -12.21 -2.78 10.89
CA SER A 177 -12.63 -3.22 12.21
C SER A 177 -12.55 -4.74 12.32
N LYS A 178 -12.26 -5.25 13.50
CA LYS A 178 -12.29 -6.69 13.82
C LYS A 178 -13.61 -7.33 13.42
N ASP A 179 -14.74 -6.66 13.69
CA ASP A 179 -16.07 -7.19 13.35
C ASP A 179 -16.21 -7.41 11.84
N PHE A 180 -15.77 -6.44 11.03
CA PHE A 180 -15.76 -6.56 9.57
C PHE A 180 -14.85 -7.70 9.11
N ILE A 181 -13.65 -7.76 9.67
CA ILE A 181 -12.66 -8.80 9.34
C ILE A 181 -13.26 -10.19 9.57
N VAL A 182 -13.78 -10.44 10.77
CA VAL A 182 -14.25 -11.77 11.18
C VAL A 182 -15.56 -12.16 10.49
N SER A 183 -16.50 -11.20 10.36
CA SER A 183 -17.84 -11.48 9.85
C SER A 183 -17.94 -11.49 8.33
N HIS A 184 -17.06 -10.76 7.64
CA HIS A 184 -17.14 -10.58 6.18
C HIS A 184 -15.83 -10.94 5.48
N TYR A 185 -14.71 -10.27 5.82
CA TYR A 185 -13.51 -10.36 4.99
C TYR A 185 -12.88 -11.75 5.01
N LEU A 186 -12.62 -12.33 6.18
CA LEU A 186 -11.96 -13.65 6.30
C LEU A 186 -12.76 -14.81 5.71
N PRO A 187 -14.09 -14.91 5.90
CA PRO A 187 -14.87 -15.97 5.25
C PRO A 187 -14.77 -15.90 3.72
N PHE A 188 -14.80 -14.69 3.14
CA PHE A 188 -14.65 -14.52 1.70
C PHE A 188 -13.21 -14.73 1.23
N LEU A 189 -12.22 -14.34 2.00
CA LEU A 189 -10.80 -14.60 1.70
C LEU A 189 -10.52 -16.10 1.63
N ASP A 190 -11.01 -16.88 2.60
CA ASP A 190 -10.89 -18.34 2.61
C ASP A 190 -11.60 -18.98 1.42
N ALA A 191 -12.82 -18.56 1.13
CA ALA A 191 -13.59 -19.06 0.00
C ALA A 191 -12.93 -18.72 -1.34
N TYR A 192 -12.42 -17.49 -1.47
CA TYR A 192 -11.75 -17.01 -2.69
C TYR A 192 -10.50 -17.83 -2.99
N ILE A 193 -9.61 -18.00 -2.00
CA ILE A 193 -8.37 -18.78 -2.17
C ILE A 193 -8.67 -20.23 -2.56
N ARG A 194 -9.67 -20.86 -1.93
CA ARG A 194 -10.06 -22.25 -2.24
C ARG A 194 -10.66 -22.40 -3.64
N ALA A 195 -11.38 -21.40 -4.12
CA ALA A 195 -12.08 -21.45 -5.40
C ALA A 195 -11.23 -20.99 -6.59
N LEU A 196 -10.41 -19.97 -6.40
CA LEU A 196 -9.71 -19.26 -7.48
C LEU A 196 -8.18 -19.29 -7.35
N GLY A 197 -7.66 -19.78 -6.20
CA GLY A 197 -6.24 -19.97 -5.96
C GLY A 197 -5.55 -18.82 -5.22
N GLU A 198 -4.24 -18.96 -5.09
CA GLU A 198 -3.39 -18.14 -4.19
C GLU A 198 -2.66 -17.02 -4.95
N ASN A 199 -2.77 -16.98 -6.29
CA ASN A 199 -2.02 -16.02 -7.13
C ASN A 199 -2.90 -14.86 -7.60
N GLU A 200 -3.54 -14.18 -6.64
CA GLU A 200 -4.45 -13.06 -6.87
C GLU A 200 -4.14 -11.90 -5.90
N TYR A 201 -4.74 -10.74 -6.17
CA TYR A 201 -4.66 -9.58 -5.27
C TYR A 201 -5.77 -9.64 -4.22
N TYR A 202 -5.45 -9.28 -2.97
CA TYR A 202 -6.43 -9.29 -1.87
C TYR A 202 -7.60 -8.31 -2.08
N GLU A 203 -7.43 -7.28 -2.91
CA GLU A 203 -8.53 -6.38 -3.29
C GLU A 203 -9.64 -7.07 -4.08
N GLN A 204 -9.36 -8.23 -4.71
CA GLN A 204 -10.41 -9.00 -5.36
C GLN A 204 -11.47 -9.48 -4.36
N VAL A 205 -11.08 -9.76 -3.12
CA VAL A 205 -12.03 -10.08 -2.04
C VAL A 205 -12.89 -8.87 -1.72
N LEU A 206 -12.29 -7.67 -1.60
CA LEU A 206 -13.03 -6.42 -1.39
C LEU A 206 -13.98 -6.12 -2.54
N ARG A 207 -13.55 -6.38 -3.79
CA ARG A 207 -14.40 -6.25 -4.98
C ARG A 207 -15.65 -7.12 -4.90
N VAL A 208 -15.47 -8.40 -4.56
CA VAL A 208 -16.60 -9.34 -4.40
C VAL A 208 -17.54 -8.87 -3.30
N LEU A 209 -17.02 -8.52 -2.14
CA LEU A 209 -17.81 -8.02 -1.02
C LEU A 209 -18.60 -6.75 -1.38
N THR A 210 -18.00 -5.83 -2.12
CA THR A 210 -18.66 -4.59 -2.56
C THR A 210 -19.86 -4.86 -3.48
N ILE A 211 -19.81 -5.94 -4.27
CA ILE A 211 -20.89 -6.32 -5.19
C ILE A 211 -22.02 -7.05 -4.46
N ILE A 212 -21.67 -7.95 -3.54
CA ILE A 212 -22.64 -8.85 -2.89
C ILE A 212 -23.29 -8.18 -1.69
N ASP A 213 -22.48 -7.60 -0.84
CA ASP A 213 -22.93 -7.04 0.44
C ASP A 213 -22.42 -5.60 0.56
N LYS A 214 -23.33 -4.65 0.51
CA LYS A 214 -22.99 -3.21 0.64
C LYS A 214 -22.51 -2.89 2.06
N PHE A 215 -21.47 -3.58 2.52
CA PHE A 215 -20.94 -3.51 3.90
C PHE A 215 -20.34 -2.15 4.29
N GLY A 216 -20.39 -1.16 3.39
CA GLY A 216 -20.06 0.22 3.74
C GLY A 216 -18.55 0.50 3.90
N LEU A 217 -17.69 -0.09 3.04
CA LEU A 217 -16.30 0.37 2.96
C LEU A 217 -16.28 1.81 2.47
N LYS A 218 -15.79 2.71 3.32
CA LYS A 218 -15.71 4.13 3.02
C LYS A 218 -14.38 4.48 2.33
N ALA A 219 -14.45 5.39 1.41
CA ALA A 219 -13.28 6.02 0.84
C ALA A 219 -12.83 7.18 1.74
N LEU A 220 -11.55 7.22 2.07
CA LEU A 220 -10.91 8.33 2.77
C LEU A 220 -9.93 9.03 1.82
N PRO A 221 -10.33 10.14 1.18
CA PRO A 221 -9.42 10.88 0.30
C PRO A 221 -8.29 11.52 1.08
N ILE A 222 -7.06 11.32 0.63
CA ILE A 222 -5.84 11.94 1.20
C ILE A 222 -5.40 13.18 0.40
N THR A 223 -6.37 14.01 0.02
CA THR A 223 -6.13 15.18 -0.81
C THR A 223 -5.08 16.12 -0.21
N GLY A 224 -4.07 16.46 -0.99
CA GLY A 224 -3.00 17.38 -0.58
C GLY A 224 -1.89 16.76 0.26
N MET A 225 -1.98 15.47 0.59
CA MET A 225 -0.91 14.73 1.26
C MET A 225 -0.01 14.06 0.22
N ASN A 226 1.32 14.07 0.46
CA ASN A 226 2.25 13.36 -0.40
C ASN A 226 2.27 11.87 -0.06
N TRP A 227 2.19 11.07 -1.09
CA TRP A 227 2.36 9.62 -1.04
C TRP A 227 2.85 9.12 -2.39
N TYR A 228 3.47 7.96 -2.43
CA TYR A 228 3.88 7.31 -3.66
C TYR A 228 4.04 5.80 -3.48
N GLU A 229 3.77 5.03 -4.54
CA GLU A 229 4.01 3.59 -4.63
C GLU A 229 5.23 3.38 -5.52
N ILE A 230 6.24 2.68 -5.01
CA ILE A 230 7.52 2.50 -5.72
C ILE A 230 7.54 1.13 -6.34
N ASP A 231 7.34 1.04 -7.63
CA ASP A 231 7.27 -0.22 -8.36
C ASP A 231 8.51 -0.47 -9.25
N ASP A 232 9.11 0.58 -9.74
CA ASP A 232 10.29 0.53 -10.61
C ASP A 232 11.32 1.63 -10.26
N VAL A 233 12.42 1.67 -11.02
CA VAL A 233 13.49 2.66 -10.81
C VAL A 233 13.03 4.09 -11.05
N GLN A 234 12.08 4.30 -11.97
CA GLN A 234 11.54 5.62 -12.24
C GLN A 234 10.69 6.10 -11.06
N ASP A 235 9.89 5.22 -10.47
CA ASP A 235 9.10 5.50 -9.27
C ASP A 235 10.01 5.88 -8.09
N LEU A 236 11.12 5.16 -7.91
CA LEU A 236 12.10 5.47 -6.89
C LEU A 236 12.63 6.91 -7.01
N ARG A 237 13.01 7.32 -8.23
CA ARG A 237 13.48 8.68 -8.49
C ARG A 237 12.40 9.74 -8.26
N ILE A 238 11.15 9.44 -8.59
CA ILE A 238 10.02 10.33 -8.34
C ILE A 238 9.77 10.47 -6.83
N ALA A 239 9.75 9.35 -6.11
CA ALA A 239 9.62 9.35 -4.66
C ALA A 239 10.75 10.16 -3.99
N GLU A 240 12.01 9.96 -4.41
CA GLU A 240 13.13 10.77 -3.95
C GLU A 240 12.92 12.27 -4.18
N THR A 241 12.27 12.64 -5.28
CA THR A 241 12.01 14.06 -5.61
C THR A 241 10.86 14.62 -4.77
N ILE A 242 9.76 13.86 -4.62
CA ILE A 242 8.59 14.28 -3.84
C ILE A 242 8.95 14.48 -2.37
N PHE A 243 9.75 13.57 -1.81
CA PHE A 243 10.14 13.55 -0.38
C PHE A 243 11.50 14.20 -0.10
N ALA A 244 12.07 14.92 -1.06
CA ALA A 244 13.26 15.76 -0.84
C ALA A 244 12.90 17.07 -0.14
N SER A 245 13.91 17.69 0.48
CA SER A 245 13.79 19.07 0.94
C SER A 245 13.46 20.01 -0.23
N PRO A 246 12.82 21.16 0.01
CA PRO A 246 12.47 22.11 -1.06
C PRO A 246 13.67 22.51 -1.95
N GLU A 247 14.85 22.64 -1.35
CA GLU A 247 16.09 23.03 -2.05
C GLU A 247 16.62 21.89 -2.95
N GLU A 248 16.61 20.66 -2.45
CA GLU A 248 17.04 19.48 -3.21
C GLU A 248 16.03 19.08 -4.27
N ARG A 249 14.73 19.26 -4.00
CA ARG A 249 13.65 18.94 -4.93
C ARG A 249 13.81 19.66 -6.26
N LEU A 250 14.09 20.98 -6.22
CA LEU A 250 14.31 21.75 -7.45
C LEU A 250 15.49 21.21 -8.26
N LYS A 251 16.60 20.90 -7.59
CA LYS A 251 17.79 20.32 -8.25
C LYS A 251 17.50 18.96 -8.88
N LYS A 252 16.77 18.08 -8.17
CA LYS A 252 16.37 16.76 -8.70
C LYS A 252 15.48 16.89 -9.94
N ILE A 253 14.52 17.81 -9.92
CA ILE A 253 13.63 18.10 -11.07
C ILE A 253 14.45 18.61 -12.26
N GLN A 254 15.35 19.56 -12.07
CA GLN A 254 16.19 20.13 -13.13
C GLN A 254 17.13 19.11 -13.78
N ASN A 255 17.54 18.09 -13.02
CA ASN A 255 18.42 17.00 -13.50
C ASN A 255 17.66 15.82 -14.12
N SER A 256 16.34 15.83 -14.13
CA SER A 256 15.50 14.74 -14.64
C SER A 256 15.11 15.00 -16.08
N TYR A 257 15.52 14.09 -17.00
CA TYR A 257 15.10 14.12 -18.39
C TYR A 257 13.86 13.24 -18.60
N GLY A 258 12.80 13.82 -19.15
CA GLY A 258 11.53 13.12 -19.41
C GLY A 258 10.74 12.83 -18.14
N GLY A 259 9.49 12.45 -18.29
CA GLY A 259 8.65 12.11 -17.14
C GLY A 259 8.09 13.30 -16.36
N TYR A 260 8.22 14.52 -16.85
CA TYR A 260 7.61 15.72 -16.28
C TYR A 260 6.09 15.61 -16.14
N TRP A 261 5.46 14.82 -16.96
CA TRP A 261 4.04 14.49 -16.88
C TRP A 261 3.63 13.84 -15.53
N ARG A 262 4.59 13.28 -14.78
CA ARG A 262 4.39 12.80 -13.39
C ARG A 262 4.44 13.93 -12.34
N TYR A 263 4.78 15.15 -12.78
CA TYR A 263 4.77 16.35 -11.95
C TYR A 263 3.72 17.35 -12.47
N PRO A 264 2.44 17.12 -12.24
CA PRO A 264 1.35 17.85 -12.88
C PRO A 264 1.34 19.37 -12.62
N LYS A 265 2.14 19.82 -11.66
CA LYS A 265 2.28 21.27 -11.36
C LYS A 265 3.50 21.93 -12.04
N LEU A 266 4.24 21.20 -12.86
CA LEU A 266 5.36 21.74 -13.62
C LEU A 266 4.91 22.13 -15.03
N LEU A 267 5.28 23.32 -15.46
CA LEU A 267 5.21 23.71 -16.86
C LEU A 267 6.45 23.14 -17.55
N ASP A 268 6.23 22.20 -18.44
CA ASP A 268 7.30 21.58 -19.23
C ASP A 268 7.43 22.27 -20.57
N PHE A 269 8.58 22.92 -20.79
CA PHE A 269 8.92 23.59 -22.04
C PHE A 269 9.83 22.74 -22.94
N CYS A 270 10.08 21.48 -22.61
CA CYS A 270 10.99 20.61 -23.38
C CYS A 270 10.43 20.19 -24.74
N TYR A 271 9.15 20.43 -25.00
CA TYR A 271 8.45 20.10 -26.25
C TYR A 271 7.97 21.33 -27.05
N LEU A 272 8.52 22.49 -26.77
CA LEU A 272 8.28 23.69 -27.58
C LEU A 272 9.27 23.79 -28.73
#